data_3a321bbe22960f5da2df1c4ac6405083
#
_entry.id   3a321bbe22960f5da2df1c4ac6405083
#
_cell.length_a   1.000
_cell.length_b   1.000
_cell.length_c   1.000
_cell.angle_alpha   90.00
_cell.angle_beta   90.00
_cell.angle_gamma   90.00
#
_symmetry.space_group_name_H-M   'P 1'
#
loop_
_entity.id
_entity.type
_entity.pdbx_description
1 polymer ?
#
loop_
_entity_poly.entity_id
_entity_poly.type
_entity_poly.pdbx_seq_one_letter_code
_entity_poly.pdbx_strand_id
1 'polypeptide(L)'
;KALVQELYSVEGLARVDVVCLDKTGTLTQGDMQVDHIEIVSDISELNLHAYMHAYLEMEKHPNPTAKALIEYFKSDTKIQVDDFQPFASERKYTSASLHNIGILYVGAFEFIFDKEDTVYQIYHDTVSKGELRTIAIALAKEGNQKELVGLVYIRDVMRPNVNETLAYLSKQGVTIKIISGDYPNTVSSIARKAGVPDADKYIDLSVGEIDYNQVV
;
A
#
# COMPACT_ATOMS: atom_id res chain seq x y z
N LYS A 1 -4.05 17.52 19.69
CA LYS A 1 -4.41 17.80 21.10
C LYS A 1 -5.79 17.19 21.33
N ALA A 2 -5.92 16.34 22.35
CA ALA A 2 -7.20 15.77 22.77
C ALA A 2 -7.68 16.52 24.03
N LEU A 3 -9.01 16.67 24.12
CA LEU A 3 -9.65 17.23 25.32
C LEU A 3 -10.29 16.06 26.11
N VAL A 4 -9.89 15.92 27.36
CA VAL A 4 -10.50 14.94 28.28
C VAL A 4 -11.65 15.63 29.00
N GLN A 5 -12.87 15.10 28.84
CA GLN A 5 -14.08 15.70 29.41
C GLN A 5 -14.44 15.18 30.82
N GLU A 6 -13.95 13.98 31.16
CA GLU A 6 -14.28 13.34 32.44
C GLU A 6 -13.00 13.00 33.23
N LEU A 7 -13.01 13.31 34.53
CA LEU A 7 -11.88 13.03 35.43
C LEU A 7 -11.55 11.51 35.48
N TYR A 8 -12.57 10.65 35.47
CA TYR A 8 -12.41 9.20 35.48
C TYR A 8 -11.65 8.68 34.26
N SER A 9 -11.74 9.36 33.11
CA SER A 9 -10.99 9.01 31.91
C SER A 9 -9.48 9.17 32.11
N VAL A 10 -9.03 10.16 32.88
CA VAL A 10 -7.62 10.38 33.22
C VAL A 10 -7.10 9.25 34.12
N GLU A 11 -7.88 8.87 35.13
CA GLU A 11 -7.54 7.75 36.01
C GLU A 11 -7.51 6.41 35.25
N GLY A 12 -8.48 6.18 34.37
CA GLY A 12 -8.53 5.01 33.50
C GLY A 12 -7.30 4.94 32.58
N LEU A 13 -6.90 6.05 31.95
CA LEU A 13 -5.69 6.13 31.11
C LEU A 13 -4.41 5.84 31.89
N ALA A 14 -4.35 6.25 33.16
CA ALA A 14 -3.18 6.00 34.02
C ALA A 14 -3.00 4.53 34.41
N ARG A 15 -4.02 3.70 34.20
CA ARG A 15 -4.03 2.26 34.49
C ARG A 15 -3.87 1.38 33.25
N VAL A 16 -3.71 1.99 32.06
CA VAL A 16 -3.55 1.24 30.81
C VAL A 16 -2.20 0.53 30.82
N ASP A 17 -2.21 -0.77 30.68
CA ASP A 17 -1.06 -1.64 30.55
C ASP A 17 -0.86 -2.18 29.12
N VAL A 18 -1.90 -2.12 28.28
CA VAL A 18 -1.85 -2.52 26.87
C VAL A 18 -2.51 -1.44 26.00
N VAL A 19 -1.83 -1.04 24.93
CA VAL A 19 -2.36 -0.15 23.90
C VAL A 19 -2.41 -0.90 22.57
N CYS A 20 -3.60 -0.98 21.99
CA CYS A 20 -3.81 -1.50 20.65
C CYS A 20 -3.92 -0.32 19.66
N LEU A 21 -3.03 -0.27 18.69
CA LEU A 21 -2.95 0.81 17.71
C LEU A 21 -3.31 0.30 16.32
N ASP A 22 -4.15 1.03 15.61
CA ASP A 22 -4.28 0.84 14.18
C ASP A 22 -3.03 1.34 13.45
N LYS A 23 -2.63 0.67 12.37
CA LYS A 23 -1.48 1.10 11.56
C LYS A 23 -1.79 2.40 10.82
N THR A 24 -2.89 2.43 10.06
CA THR A 24 -3.18 3.50 9.09
C THR A 24 -3.78 4.72 9.78
N GLY A 25 -3.16 5.90 9.58
CA GLY A 25 -3.61 7.14 10.22
C GLY A 25 -3.22 7.27 11.70
N THR A 26 -2.66 6.22 12.32
CA THR A 26 -2.17 6.23 13.70
C THR A 26 -0.64 6.18 13.73
N LEU A 27 -0.01 5.11 13.28
CA LEU A 27 1.44 5.04 13.11
C LEU A 27 1.90 5.80 11.87
N THR A 28 1.06 5.81 10.83
CA THR A 28 1.30 6.53 9.57
C THR A 28 0.42 7.78 9.47
N GLN A 29 0.75 8.68 8.56
CA GLN A 29 -0.02 9.90 8.32
C GLN A 29 -1.29 9.64 7.50
N GLY A 30 -1.41 8.46 6.89
CA GLY A 30 -2.42 8.12 5.89
C GLY A 30 -2.01 8.54 4.47
N ASP A 31 -0.87 9.20 4.34
CA ASP A 31 -0.26 9.51 3.05
C ASP A 31 0.66 8.37 2.61
N MET A 32 0.83 8.25 1.31
CA MET A 32 1.68 7.25 0.66
C MET A 32 2.73 7.92 -0.19
N GLN A 33 3.84 7.24 -0.40
CA GLN A 33 4.93 7.69 -1.24
C GLN A 33 5.47 6.51 -2.06
N VAL A 34 5.78 6.75 -3.33
CA VAL A 34 6.51 5.77 -4.15
C VAL A 34 7.92 5.64 -3.60
N ASP A 35 8.32 4.42 -3.30
CA ASP A 35 9.67 4.10 -2.84
C ASP A 35 10.61 3.92 -4.04
N HIS A 36 10.25 3.00 -4.93
CA HIS A 36 10.94 2.75 -6.20
C HIS A 36 10.02 2.07 -7.20
N ILE A 37 10.50 1.95 -8.44
CA ILE A 37 9.85 1.19 -9.51
C ILE A 37 10.80 0.10 -10.01
N GLU A 38 10.23 -1.02 -10.43
CA GLU A 38 10.93 -2.10 -11.14
C GLU A 38 10.29 -2.24 -12.52
N ILE A 39 11.05 -1.97 -13.58
CA ILE A 39 10.59 -2.16 -14.96
C ILE A 39 10.97 -3.58 -15.37
N VAL A 40 9.99 -4.38 -15.76
CA VAL A 40 10.15 -5.82 -16.04
C VAL A 40 9.98 -6.17 -17.52
N SER A 41 9.76 -5.17 -18.37
CA SER A 41 9.62 -5.30 -19.82
C SER A 41 10.64 -4.42 -20.56
N ASP A 42 10.67 -4.50 -21.89
CA ASP A 42 11.56 -3.67 -22.74
C ASP A 42 11.09 -2.21 -22.89
N ILE A 43 10.09 -1.77 -22.12
CA ILE A 43 9.63 -0.39 -22.15
C ILE A 43 10.69 0.54 -21.56
N SER A 44 10.95 1.67 -22.22
CA SER A 44 11.82 2.68 -21.63
C SER A 44 11.13 3.37 -20.43
N GLU A 45 11.92 3.76 -19.42
CA GLU A 45 11.43 4.50 -18.26
C GLU A 45 10.69 5.78 -18.68
N LEU A 46 11.18 6.48 -19.72
CA LEU A 46 10.53 7.67 -20.26
C LEU A 46 9.12 7.39 -20.79
N ASN A 47 8.93 6.28 -21.50
CA ASN A 47 7.63 5.88 -22.02
C ASN A 47 6.70 5.45 -20.88
N LEU A 48 7.22 4.71 -19.89
CA LEU A 48 6.44 4.32 -18.73
C LEU A 48 5.94 5.55 -17.95
N HIS A 49 6.81 6.53 -17.74
CA HIS A 49 6.42 7.80 -17.12
C HIS A 49 5.34 8.53 -17.93
N ALA A 50 5.46 8.57 -19.25
CA ALA A 50 4.46 9.20 -20.12
C ALA A 50 3.10 8.49 -20.07
N TYR A 51 3.08 7.16 -20.10
CA TYR A 51 1.85 6.36 -20.01
C TYR A 51 1.16 6.53 -18.65
N MET A 52 1.92 6.46 -17.59
CA MET A 52 1.42 6.66 -16.24
C MET A 52 0.90 8.09 -16.03
N HIS A 53 1.62 9.09 -16.51
CA HIS A 53 1.20 10.50 -16.40
C HIS A 53 -0.13 10.75 -17.11
N ALA A 54 -0.27 10.24 -18.35
CA ALA A 54 -1.51 10.41 -19.13
C ALA A 54 -2.74 9.80 -18.44
N TYR A 55 -2.60 8.61 -17.85
CA TYR A 55 -3.67 7.99 -17.09
C TYR A 55 -3.99 8.77 -15.81
N LEU A 56 -2.96 9.27 -15.10
CA LEU A 56 -3.12 9.97 -13.82
C LEU A 56 -3.77 11.35 -14.00
N GLU A 57 -3.62 12.01 -15.15
CA GLU A 57 -4.35 13.25 -15.47
C GLU A 57 -5.88 13.05 -15.55
N MET A 58 -6.35 11.81 -15.78
CA MET A 58 -7.77 11.50 -15.80
C MET A 58 -8.39 11.34 -14.40
N GLU A 59 -7.57 11.18 -13.36
CA GLU A 59 -8.03 10.99 -11.96
C GLU A 59 -8.52 12.29 -11.34
N LYS A 60 -9.84 12.48 -11.29
CA LYS A 60 -10.48 13.69 -10.72
C LYS A 60 -10.47 13.72 -9.20
N HIS A 61 -10.50 12.55 -8.55
CA HIS A 61 -10.56 12.40 -7.10
C HIS A 61 -9.52 11.39 -6.62
N PRO A 62 -8.21 11.75 -6.69
CA PRO A 62 -7.14 10.80 -6.39
C PRO A 62 -7.16 10.39 -4.92
N ASN A 63 -7.17 9.07 -4.68
CA ASN A 63 -6.94 8.47 -3.38
C ASN A 63 -5.45 8.61 -2.98
N PRO A 64 -5.03 8.26 -1.74
CA PRO A 64 -3.63 8.39 -1.31
C PRO A 64 -2.62 7.71 -2.23
N THR A 65 -2.95 6.53 -2.77
CA THR A 65 -2.11 5.80 -3.74
C THR A 65 -1.96 6.59 -5.04
N ALA A 66 -3.08 7.06 -5.61
CA ALA A 66 -3.04 7.85 -6.84
C ALA A 66 -2.28 9.17 -6.65
N LYS A 67 -2.39 9.82 -5.49
CA LYS A 67 -1.59 11.03 -5.17
C LYS A 67 -0.10 10.75 -5.18
N ALA A 68 0.33 9.64 -4.57
CA ALA A 68 1.74 9.23 -4.58
C ALA A 68 2.24 8.95 -6.01
N LEU A 69 1.41 8.31 -6.84
CA LEU A 69 1.74 8.07 -8.25
C LEU A 69 1.81 9.37 -9.05
N ILE A 70 0.88 10.32 -8.86
CA ILE A 70 0.88 11.65 -9.52
C ILE A 70 2.15 12.43 -9.17
N GLU A 71 2.60 12.36 -7.93
CA GLU A 71 3.82 13.04 -7.50
C GLU A 71 5.07 12.45 -8.15
N TYR A 72 5.10 11.15 -8.35
CA TYR A 72 6.24 10.41 -8.89
C TYR A 72 6.29 10.44 -10.42
N PHE A 73 5.19 10.06 -11.10
CA PHE A 73 5.13 9.95 -12.56
C PHE A 73 4.81 11.29 -13.20
N LYS A 74 5.83 12.06 -13.55
CA LYS A 74 5.72 13.32 -14.27
C LYS A 74 6.29 13.17 -15.67
N SER A 75 5.63 13.77 -16.67
CA SER A 75 6.09 13.77 -18.06
C SER A 75 5.57 15.02 -18.78
N ASP A 76 6.39 15.54 -19.67
CA ASP A 76 5.97 16.59 -20.61
C ASP A 76 5.36 16.00 -21.91
N THR A 77 5.47 14.68 -22.09
CA THR A 77 4.93 13.98 -23.26
C THR A 77 3.42 13.82 -23.09
N LYS A 78 2.66 14.42 -24.00
CA LYS A 78 1.21 14.28 -24.03
C LYS A 78 0.79 13.04 -24.79
N ILE A 79 0.01 12.18 -24.14
CA ILE A 79 -0.61 11.01 -24.74
C ILE A 79 -2.12 11.17 -24.62
N GLN A 80 -2.84 10.97 -25.71
CA GLN A 80 -4.30 11.01 -25.70
C GLN A 80 -4.83 9.75 -25.02
N VAL A 81 -5.80 9.93 -24.12
CA VAL A 81 -6.57 8.86 -23.48
C VAL A 81 -7.93 8.82 -24.16
N ASP A 82 -8.25 7.69 -24.80
CA ASP A 82 -9.51 7.50 -25.53
C ASP A 82 -10.64 7.03 -24.62
N ASP A 83 -10.33 6.22 -23.59
CA ASP A 83 -11.27 5.75 -22.58
C ASP A 83 -10.56 5.60 -21.21
N PHE A 84 -11.32 5.80 -20.15
CA PHE A 84 -10.80 5.74 -18.79
C PHE A 84 -11.81 5.11 -17.84
N GLN A 85 -11.41 4.06 -17.15
CA GLN A 85 -12.17 3.42 -16.10
C GLN A 85 -11.48 3.68 -14.76
N PRO A 86 -12.08 4.50 -13.86
CA PRO A 86 -11.50 4.82 -12.57
C PRO A 86 -11.41 3.58 -11.67
N PHE A 87 -10.61 3.67 -10.61
CA PHE A 87 -10.49 2.60 -9.62
C PHE A 87 -11.85 2.20 -9.05
N ALA A 88 -12.08 0.90 -8.97
CA ALA A 88 -13.24 0.33 -8.29
C ALA A 88 -12.79 -0.73 -7.27
N SER A 89 -13.41 -0.72 -6.10
CA SER A 89 -13.03 -1.63 -4.99
C SER A 89 -13.24 -3.10 -5.35
N GLU A 90 -14.17 -3.40 -6.25
CA GLU A 90 -14.45 -4.75 -6.75
C GLU A 90 -13.36 -5.23 -7.70
N ARG A 91 -12.85 -4.32 -8.56
CA ARG A 91 -11.81 -4.63 -9.56
C ARG A 91 -10.39 -4.51 -9.00
N LYS A 92 -10.19 -3.64 -8.00
CA LYS A 92 -8.88 -3.33 -7.45
C LYS A 92 -7.85 -2.76 -8.43
N TYR A 93 -8.27 -2.31 -9.60
CA TYR A 93 -7.42 -1.65 -10.61
C TYR A 93 -8.18 -0.53 -11.35
N THR A 94 -7.40 0.33 -11.99
CA THR A 94 -7.83 1.33 -12.98
C THR A 94 -7.40 0.86 -14.36
N SER A 95 -8.12 1.23 -15.43
CA SER A 95 -7.65 1.05 -16.80
C SER A 95 -7.82 2.31 -17.64
N ALA A 96 -6.90 2.52 -18.58
CA ALA A 96 -6.92 3.65 -19.51
C ALA A 96 -6.54 3.17 -20.92
N SER A 97 -7.37 3.47 -21.90
CA SER A 97 -7.05 3.23 -23.31
C SER A 97 -6.19 4.37 -23.83
N LEU A 98 -4.92 4.10 -24.09
CA LEU A 98 -3.94 5.05 -24.61
C LEU A 98 -3.93 4.98 -26.14
N HIS A 99 -4.16 6.11 -26.79
CA HIS A 99 -4.29 6.19 -28.26
C HIS A 99 -3.10 5.60 -29.01
N ASN A 100 -3.34 4.63 -29.89
CA ASN A 100 -2.33 3.90 -30.68
C ASN A 100 -1.27 3.14 -29.85
N ILE A 101 -1.48 2.94 -28.52
CA ILE A 101 -0.53 2.26 -27.65
C ILE A 101 -1.13 0.96 -27.10
N GLY A 102 -2.36 1.03 -26.58
CA GLY A 102 -3.04 -0.10 -25.96
C GLY A 102 -3.75 0.29 -24.67
N ILE A 103 -4.19 -0.70 -23.91
CA ILE A 103 -4.90 -0.50 -22.65
C ILE A 103 -3.90 -0.66 -21.50
N LEU A 104 -3.71 0.40 -20.74
CA LEU A 104 -2.91 0.41 -19.51
C LEU A 104 -3.80 -0.02 -18.34
N TYR A 105 -3.32 -0.95 -17.52
CA TYR A 105 -3.93 -1.40 -16.27
C TYR A 105 -3.01 -1.07 -15.11
N VAL A 106 -3.55 -0.46 -14.04
CA VAL A 106 -2.77 -0.07 -12.86
C VAL A 106 -3.54 -0.46 -11.59
N GLY A 107 -2.99 -1.34 -10.78
CA GLY A 107 -3.68 -1.80 -9.58
C GLY A 107 -3.09 -3.04 -8.93
N ALA A 108 -3.94 -3.78 -8.22
CA ALA A 108 -3.53 -5.00 -7.54
C ALA A 108 -3.19 -6.10 -8.54
N PHE A 109 -2.04 -6.70 -8.36
CA PHE A 109 -1.48 -7.71 -9.25
C PHE A 109 -2.44 -8.89 -9.46
N GLU A 110 -3.03 -9.40 -8.36
CA GLU A 110 -3.92 -10.55 -8.34
C GLU A 110 -5.28 -10.31 -9.03
N PHE A 111 -5.59 -9.05 -9.34
CA PHE A 111 -6.80 -8.66 -10.06
C PHE A 111 -6.54 -8.31 -11.52
N ILE A 112 -5.28 -8.08 -11.87
CA ILE A 112 -4.87 -7.81 -13.26
C ILE A 112 -4.52 -9.11 -13.97
N PHE A 113 -3.86 -10.06 -13.28
CA PHE A 113 -3.40 -11.32 -13.84
C PHE A 113 -4.13 -12.51 -13.21
N ASP A 114 -4.49 -13.49 -14.04
CA ASP A 114 -5.10 -14.73 -13.59
C ASP A 114 -4.03 -15.70 -13.06
N LYS A 115 -4.41 -16.61 -12.15
CA LYS A 115 -3.47 -17.57 -11.55
C LYS A 115 -2.79 -18.49 -12.55
N GLU A 116 -3.43 -18.72 -13.67
CA GLU A 116 -2.95 -19.53 -14.80
C GLU A 116 -1.91 -18.81 -15.66
N ASP A 117 -1.80 -17.48 -15.52
CA ASP A 117 -0.83 -16.69 -16.26
C ASP A 117 0.60 -17.01 -15.81
N THR A 118 1.52 -17.18 -16.74
CA THR A 118 2.95 -17.39 -16.44
C THR A 118 3.51 -16.22 -15.63
N VAL A 119 3.09 -15.00 -15.92
CA VAL A 119 3.47 -13.78 -15.17
C VAL A 119 3.05 -13.89 -13.71
N TYR A 120 1.83 -14.42 -13.44
CA TYR A 120 1.37 -14.62 -12.07
C TYR A 120 2.29 -15.56 -11.30
N GLN A 121 2.66 -16.69 -11.88
CA GLN A 121 3.52 -17.68 -11.24
C GLN A 121 4.93 -17.15 -10.94
N ILE A 122 5.44 -16.26 -11.79
CA ILE A 122 6.77 -15.67 -11.61
C ILE A 122 6.79 -14.60 -10.52
N TYR A 123 5.80 -13.70 -10.50
CA TYR A 123 5.85 -12.49 -9.68
C TYR A 123 4.97 -12.52 -8.43
N HIS A 124 4.03 -13.45 -8.31
CA HIS A 124 3.09 -13.51 -7.17
C HIS A 124 3.82 -13.54 -5.82
N ASP A 125 4.86 -14.35 -5.69
CA ASP A 125 5.62 -14.45 -4.45
C ASP A 125 6.36 -13.16 -4.10
N THR A 126 6.90 -12.46 -5.09
CA THR A 126 7.55 -11.17 -4.92
C THR A 126 6.56 -10.11 -4.44
N VAL A 127 5.37 -10.08 -5.04
CA VAL A 127 4.32 -9.12 -4.71
C VAL A 127 3.69 -9.40 -3.36
N SER A 128 3.36 -10.66 -3.06
CA SER A 128 2.61 -11.05 -1.84
C SER A 128 3.47 -11.12 -0.58
N LYS A 129 4.76 -11.46 -0.71
CA LYS A 129 5.69 -11.59 0.43
C LYS A 129 6.51 -10.33 0.68
N GLY A 130 6.38 -9.31 -0.17
CA GLY A 130 7.10 -8.04 -0.03
C GLY A 130 6.71 -7.25 1.22
N GLU A 131 7.65 -6.49 1.77
CA GLU A 131 7.41 -5.58 2.90
C GLU A 131 6.67 -4.31 2.48
N LEU A 132 6.71 -3.95 1.19
CA LEU A 132 6.08 -2.77 0.62
C LEU A 132 4.80 -3.15 -0.12
N ARG A 133 3.85 -2.24 -0.13
CA ARG A 133 2.66 -2.37 -0.96
C ARG A 133 3.07 -2.27 -2.43
N THR A 134 2.72 -3.27 -3.22
CA THR A 134 3.06 -3.32 -4.63
C THR A 134 1.85 -3.03 -5.51
N ILE A 135 2.04 -2.16 -6.50
CA ILE A 135 1.07 -1.85 -7.57
C ILE A 135 1.65 -2.36 -8.88
N ALA A 136 0.90 -3.21 -9.56
CA ALA A 136 1.27 -3.68 -10.89
C ALA A 136 0.85 -2.69 -11.97
N ILE A 137 1.70 -2.53 -12.98
CA ILE A 137 1.42 -1.83 -14.23
C ILE A 137 1.47 -2.87 -15.34
N ALA A 138 0.36 -3.02 -16.06
CA ALA A 138 0.28 -3.92 -17.21
C ALA A 138 -0.19 -3.16 -18.45
N LEU A 139 0.24 -3.61 -19.62
CA LEU A 139 -0.17 -3.09 -20.92
C LEU A 139 -0.71 -4.22 -21.78
N ALA A 140 -1.91 -4.04 -22.34
CA ALA A 140 -2.45 -4.91 -23.35
C ALA A 140 -2.55 -4.15 -24.67
N LYS A 141 -1.87 -4.64 -25.72
CA LYS A 141 -2.08 -4.17 -27.10
C LYS A 141 -3.35 -4.82 -27.64
N GLU A 142 -3.99 -4.21 -28.64
CA GLU A 142 -5.22 -4.73 -29.24
C GLU A 142 -5.13 -6.23 -29.58
N GLY A 143 -6.07 -7.02 -29.05
CA GLY A 143 -6.14 -8.47 -29.26
C GLY A 143 -5.08 -9.29 -28.51
N ASN A 144 -4.20 -8.69 -27.72
CA ASN A 144 -3.12 -9.37 -27.03
C ASN A 144 -3.39 -9.56 -25.53
N GLN A 145 -2.69 -10.56 -24.98
CA GLN A 145 -2.65 -10.80 -23.53
C GLN A 145 -2.03 -9.60 -22.81
N LYS A 146 -2.42 -9.40 -21.56
CA LYS A 146 -1.82 -8.38 -20.68
C LYS A 146 -0.34 -8.73 -20.41
N GLU A 147 0.53 -7.80 -20.63
CA GLU A 147 1.96 -7.89 -20.34
C GLU A 147 2.26 -7.07 -19.09
N LEU A 148 2.97 -7.66 -18.12
CA LEU A 148 3.47 -6.91 -16.97
C LEU A 148 4.60 -5.98 -17.44
N VAL A 149 4.41 -4.69 -17.22
CA VAL A 149 5.36 -3.65 -17.65
C VAL A 149 6.27 -3.23 -16.51
N GLY A 150 5.71 -3.16 -15.31
CA GLY A 150 6.46 -2.78 -14.13
C GLY A 150 5.69 -2.98 -12.83
N LEU A 151 6.44 -2.90 -11.74
CA LEU A 151 5.95 -2.92 -10.37
C LEU A 151 6.33 -1.62 -9.68
N VAL A 152 5.38 -0.98 -9.04
CA VAL A 152 5.58 0.23 -8.23
C VAL A 152 5.48 -0.16 -6.77
N TYR A 153 6.54 0.09 -6.02
CA TYR A 153 6.60 -0.18 -4.60
C TYR A 153 6.25 1.10 -3.82
N ILE A 154 5.25 0.99 -2.96
CA ILE A 154 4.68 2.12 -2.22
C ILE A 154 4.86 1.88 -0.73
N ARG A 155 5.32 2.92 -0.04
CA ARG A 155 5.43 2.94 1.43
C ARG A 155 4.42 3.89 2.04
N ASP A 156 3.95 3.54 3.21
CA ASP A 156 3.24 4.49 4.07
C ASP A 156 4.21 5.50 4.67
N VAL A 157 3.79 6.77 4.71
CA VAL A 157 4.56 7.82 5.37
C VAL A 157 4.30 7.77 6.87
N MET A 158 5.35 7.48 7.64
CA MET A 158 5.25 7.42 9.09
C MET A 158 5.02 8.80 9.69
N ARG A 159 4.30 8.88 10.81
CA ARG A 159 4.17 10.13 11.55
C ARG A 159 5.52 10.56 12.11
N PRO A 160 5.87 11.84 12.02
CA PRO A 160 7.00 12.36 12.79
C PRO A 160 6.75 12.10 14.29
N ASN A 161 7.77 11.75 15.04
CA ASN A 161 7.73 11.50 16.48
C ASN A 161 6.97 10.21 16.90
N VAL A 162 6.55 9.33 15.99
CA VAL A 162 5.92 8.07 16.38
C VAL A 162 6.85 7.22 17.23
N ASN A 163 8.12 7.13 16.84
CA ASN A 163 9.14 6.36 17.56
C ASN A 163 9.34 6.90 19.00
N GLU A 164 9.37 8.21 19.18
CA GLU A 164 9.49 8.84 20.50
C GLU A 164 8.28 8.55 21.38
N THR A 165 7.08 8.62 20.79
CA THR A 165 5.82 8.35 21.48
C THR A 165 5.74 6.89 21.93
N LEU A 166 6.07 5.94 21.06
CA LEU A 166 6.04 4.51 21.37
C LEU A 166 7.13 4.16 22.40
N ALA A 167 8.33 4.72 22.26
CA ALA A 167 9.39 4.54 23.25
C ALA A 167 9.00 5.10 24.63
N TYR A 168 8.28 6.22 24.68
CA TYR A 168 7.75 6.75 25.92
C TYR A 168 6.73 5.79 26.57
N LEU A 169 5.75 5.29 25.79
CA LEU A 169 4.75 4.32 26.29
C LEU A 169 5.43 3.05 26.83
N SER A 170 6.38 2.50 26.08
CA SER A 170 7.13 1.31 26.50
C SER A 170 7.90 1.55 27.82
N LYS A 171 8.50 2.74 28.01
CA LYS A 171 9.16 3.12 29.25
C LYS A 171 8.21 3.23 30.45
N GLN A 172 6.93 3.52 30.20
CA GLN A 172 5.89 3.51 31.24
C GLN A 172 5.35 2.08 31.53
N GLY A 173 5.91 1.06 30.93
CA GLY A 173 5.48 -0.34 31.10
C GLY A 173 4.26 -0.71 30.27
N VAL A 174 3.86 0.14 29.30
CA VAL A 174 2.70 -0.16 28.41
C VAL A 174 3.15 -1.08 27.29
N THR A 175 2.45 -2.19 27.13
CA THR A 175 2.62 -3.10 26.01
C THR A 175 1.94 -2.54 24.77
N ILE A 176 2.65 -2.53 23.65
CA ILE A 176 2.13 -1.99 22.39
C ILE A 176 1.76 -3.17 21.48
N LYS A 177 0.51 -3.18 20.99
CA LYS A 177 0.02 -4.13 19.98
C LYS A 177 -0.48 -3.36 18.78
N ILE A 178 -0.23 -3.88 17.57
CA ILE A 178 -0.70 -3.28 16.32
C ILE A 178 -1.77 -4.18 15.71
N ILE A 179 -2.88 -3.58 15.31
CA ILE A 179 -3.99 -4.25 14.64
C ILE A 179 -4.11 -3.61 13.24
N SER A 180 -4.13 -4.43 12.19
CA SER A 180 -4.23 -3.95 10.82
C SER A 180 -4.87 -4.99 9.90
N GLY A 181 -5.51 -4.53 8.84
CA GLY A 181 -6.01 -5.37 7.75
C GLY A 181 -4.99 -5.58 6.62
N ASP A 182 -3.77 -5.04 6.75
CA ASP A 182 -2.72 -5.22 5.75
C ASP A 182 -1.98 -6.56 5.91
N TYR A 183 -1.20 -6.92 4.90
CA TYR A 183 -0.36 -8.12 4.96
C TYR A 183 0.58 -8.09 6.18
N PRO A 184 0.72 -9.21 6.91
CA PRO A 184 1.51 -9.27 8.15
C PRO A 184 2.95 -8.77 8.01
N ASN A 185 3.63 -9.10 6.91
CA ASN A 185 5.00 -8.64 6.64
C ASN A 185 5.10 -7.13 6.53
N THR A 186 4.13 -6.48 5.87
CA THR A 186 4.08 -5.01 5.76
C THR A 186 3.88 -4.37 7.12
N VAL A 187 2.97 -4.92 7.93
CA VAL A 187 2.69 -4.41 9.30
C VAL A 187 3.90 -4.60 10.20
N SER A 188 4.53 -5.78 10.18
CA SER A 188 5.75 -6.10 10.94
C SER A 188 6.90 -5.15 10.58
N SER A 189 7.12 -4.88 9.29
CA SER A 189 8.14 -3.95 8.83
C SER A 189 7.90 -2.52 9.35
N ILE A 190 6.67 -2.02 9.30
CA ILE A 190 6.29 -0.70 9.82
C ILE A 190 6.43 -0.65 11.34
N ALA A 191 5.97 -1.69 12.05
CA ALA A 191 6.09 -1.80 13.50
C ALA A 191 7.56 -1.77 13.94
N ARG A 192 8.44 -2.48 13.24
CA ARG A 192 9.89 -2.49 13.48
C ARG A 192 10.50 -1.10 13.26
N LYS A 193 10.15 -0.43 12.17
CA LYS A 193 10.58 0.95 11.88
C LYS A 193 10.07 1.96 12.93
N ALA A 194 8.89 1.71 13.49
CA ALA A 194 8.31 2.50 14.57
C ALA A 194 8.96 2.22 15.95
N GLY A 195 9.79 1.17 16.06
CA GLY A 195 10.44 0.79 17.31
C GLY A 195 9.53 0.00 18.26
N VAL A 196 8.51 -0.67 17.74
CA VAL A 196 7.66 -1.57 18.54
C VAL A 196 8.46 -2.80 18.94
N PRO A 197 8.53 -3.15 20.24
CA PRO A 197 9.15 -4.40 20.68
C PRO A 197 8.47 -5.61 20.07
N ASP A 198 9.26 -6.65 19.79
CA ASP A 198 8.77 -7.94 19.26
C ASP A 198 7.94 -7.83 17.96
N ALA A 199 8.23 -6.81 17.13
CA ALA A 199 7.50 -6.54 15.88
C ALA A 199 7.45 -7.72 14.90
N ASP A 200 8.36 -8.69 15.04
CA ASP A 200 8.40 -9.92 14.21
C ASP A 200 7.43 -11.01 14.70
N LYS A 201 6.87 -10.84 15.91
CA LYS A 201 5.88 -11.76 16.47
C LYS A 201 4.49 -11.25 16.10
N TYR A 202 3.87 -11.88 15.13
CA TYR A 202 2.51 -11.54 14.69
C TYR A 202 1.65 -12.78 14.53
N ILE A 203 0.34 -12.58 14.55
CA ILE A 203 -0.66 -13.60 14.28
C ILE A 203 -1.43 -13.15 13.04
N ASP A 204 -1.41 -14.00 12.01
CA ASP A 204 -2.22 -13.78 10.81
C ASP A 204 -3.63 -14.35 11.03
N LEU A 205 -4.59 -13.46 11.24
CA LEU A 205 -5.99 -13.82 11.49
C LEU A 205 -6.76 -14.19 10.22
N SER A 206 -6.15 -14.09 9.04
CA SER A 206 -6.76 -14.48 7.75
C SER A 206 -6.57 -15.99 7.45
N VAL A 207 -5.69 -16.67 8.16
CA VAL A 207 -5.28 -18.05 7.89
C VAL A 207 -5.68 -18.98 9.03
N GLY A 208 -6.65 -19.86 8.79
CA GLY A 208 -6.99 -20.99 9.67
C GLY A 208 -7.88 -20.68 10.88
N GLU A 209 -8.03 -21.64 11.79
CA GLU A 209 -8.73 -21.46 13.07
C GLU A 209 -7.86 -20.63 14.03
N ILE A 210 -8.44 -19.58 14.58
CA ILE A 210 -7.76 -18.67 15.48
C ILE A 210 -7.74 -19.28 16.88
N ASP A 211 -6.56 -19.55 17.41
CA ASP A 211 -6.39 -19.80 18.85
C ASP A 211 -6.34 -18.45 19.58
N TYR A 212 -7.49 -18.04 20.13
CA TYR A 212 -7.62 -16.77 20.85
C TYR A 212 -6.69 -16.64 22.06
N ASN A 213 -6.17 -17.75 22.62
CA ASN A 213 -5.20 -17.72 23.71
C ASN A 213 -3.83 -17.20 23.26
N GLN A 214 -3.54 -17.19 21.97
CA GLN A 214 -2.30 -16.65 21.42
C GLN A 214 -2.41 -15.14 21.10
N VAL A 215 -3.62 -14.59 21.10
CA VAL A 215 -3.87 -13.19 20.77
C VAL A 215 -3.73 -12.23 21.97
N VAL A 216 -3.70 -12.80 23.19
CA VAL A 216 -3.65 -12.02 24.45
C VAL A 216 -2.24 -11.65 24.85
#